data_f41bd5318152c2111c4af0476f09e95d
#
_entry.id   f41bd5318152c2111c4af0476f09e95d
#
_cell.length_a   1.000
_cell.length_b   1.000
_cell.length_c   1.000
_cell.angle_alpha   90.00
_cell.angle_beta   90.00
_cell.angle_gamma   90.00
#
_symmetry.space_group_name_H-M   'P 1'
#
loop_
_entity.id
_entity.type
_entity.pdbx_description
1 polymer ?
#
loop_
_entity_poly.entity_id
_entity_poly.type
_entity_poly.pdbx_seq_one_letter_code
_entity_poly.pdbx_strand_id
1 'polypeptide(L)'
;ITQEMKNKEPRLEQSVWWYRPNKGYNFGDEITPWLVKKIFGVTLHKPCSLEDPNIVLGVGSIMRLANPNTTVWGSGIRNIDQADFGEAREWTAVRGRFSQRQIETLGWKCPKVFGDPGMLLPMYYNPTPEKKWKIGIVPHLVDYKQVQQKWGNHPDVKIIDLNTKDIESVVDQML
;
A
#
# COMPACT_ATOMS: atom_id res chain seq x y z
N ILE A 1 16.03 -24.80 36.31
CA ILE A 1 16.05 -23.52 35.57
C ILE A 1 16.29 -23.88 34.12
N THR A 2 15.24 -23.81 33.40
CA THR A 2 14.92 -24.52 32.16
C THR A 2 15.38 -23.81 30.91
N GLN A 3 15.86 -24.53 30.05
CA GLN A 3 16.29 -24.64 28.69
C GLN A 3 15.30 -24.06 27.63
N GLU A 4 14.71 -22.88 27.87
CA GLU A 4 13.76 -22.21 26.95
C GLU A 4 14.12 -20.78 26.57
N MET A 5 15.38 -20.43 26.68
CA MET A 5 15.90 -19.28 25.93
C MET A 5 16.37 -19.76 24.54
N LYS A 6 15.46 -20.42 23.82
CA LYS A 6 15.68 -20.72 22.39
C LYS A 6 15.77 -19.41 21.64
N ASN A 7 16.96 -19.14 21.13
CA ASN A 7 17.34 -18.30 20.02
C ASN A 7 16.14 -17.75 19.23
N LYS A 8 15.56 -16.64 19.69
CA LYS A 8 14.86 -15.73 18.77
C LYS A 8 15.96 -14.96 18.05
N GLU A 9 16.30 -15.41 16.84
CA GLU A 9 17.00 -14.52 15.93
C GLU A 9 16.29 -13.18 15.95
N PRO A 10 17.03 -12.06 16.02
CA PRO A 10 16.41 -10.75 16.00
C PRO A 10 15.61 -10.66 14.69
N ARG A 11 14.28 -10.66 14.79
CA ARG A 11 13.44 -10.42 13.62
C ARG A 11 13.80 -9.04 13.12
N LEU A 12 14.26 -8.95 11.89
CA LEU A 12 14.51 -7.67 11.25
C LEU A 12 13.22 -6.85 11.34
N GLU A 13 13.33 -5.66 11.87
CA GLU A 13 12.23 -4.70 11.93
C GLU A 13 12.32 -3.75 10.75
N GLN A 14 11.18 -3.43 10.16
CA GLN A 14 11.09 -2.47 9.05
C GLN A 14 10.04 -1.42 9.36
N SER A 15 10.46 -0.16 9.32
CA SER A 15 9.54 0.97 9.40
C SER A 15 8.83 1.15 8.06
N VAL A 16 7.50 1.12 8.11
CA VAL A 16 6.63 1.29 6.93
C VAL A 16 5.61 2.35 7.22
N TRP A 17 5.54 3.37 6.39
CA TRP A 17 4.49 4.37 6.50
C TRP A 17 3.40 4.11 5.47
N TRP A 18 2.14 4.15 5.93
CA TRP A 18 0.95 4.12 5.07
C TRP A 18 -0.14 4.99 5.66
N TYR A 19 -1.01 5.50 4.82
CA TYR A 19 -2.13 6.29 5.27
C TYR A 19 -3.12 5.41 6.05
N ARG A 20 -3.63 5.93 7.14
CA ARG A 20 -4.78 5.37 7.86
C ARG A 20 -5.81 6.47 8.09
N PRO A 21 -7.05 6.26 7.67
CA PRO A 21 -8.12 7.18 8.00
C PRO A 21 -8.38 7.19 9.51
N ASN A 22 -8.95 8.28 10.01
CA ASN A 22 -9.28 8.40 11.45
C ASN A 22 -10.27 7.32 11.93
N LYS A 23 -11.11 6.82 11.03
CA LYS A 23 -12.04 5.71 11.29
C LYS A 23 -11.98 4.71 10.16
N GLY A 24 -11.85 3.43 10.51
CA GLY A 24 -11.78 2.32 9.57
C GLY A 24 -10.42 2.13 8.91
N TYR A 25 -10.43 1.55 7.73
CA TYR A 25 -9.27 1.16 6.95
C TYR A 25 -9.42 1.59 5.50
N ASN A 26 -8.35 1.45 4.72
CA ASN A 26 -8.37 1.57 3.28
C ASN A 26 -7.54 0.41 2.72
N PHE A 27 -8.20 -0.51 2.03
CA PHE A 27 -7.57 -1.68 1.41
C PHE A 27 -6.29 -1.31 0.63
N GLY A 28 -6.36 -0.27 -0.22
CA GLY A 28 -5.21 0.15 -1.04
C GLY A 28 -3.99 0.53 -0.19
N ASP A 29 -4.21 1.31 0.85
CA ASP A 29 -3.12 1.76 1.73
C ASP A 29 -2.56 0.61 2.59
N GLU A 30 -3.39 -0.37 2.98
CA GLU A 30 -2.98 -1.53 3.76
C GLU A 30 -2.17 -2.57 2.93
N ILE A 31 -2.12 -2.44 1.60
CA ILE A 31 -1.30 -3.32 0.74
C ILE A 31 0.19 -3.19 1.05
N THR A 32 0.70 -1.98 1.31
CA THR A 32 2.14 -1.79 1.60
C THR A 32 2.62 -2.62 2.78
N PRO A 33 2.04 -2.48 4.00
CA PRO A 33 2.47 -3.28 5.13
C PRO A 33 2.26 -4.78 4.91
N TRP A 34 1.20 -5.18 4.22
CA TRP A 34 0.95 -6.58 3.88
C TRP A 34 2.05 -7.14 2.97
N LEU A 35 2.41 -6.45 1.88
CA LEU A 35 3.46 -6.87 0.96
C LEU A 35 4.83 -6.94 1.63
N VAL A 36 5.22 -5.90 2.37
CA VAL A 36 6.53 -5.88 3.05
C VAL A 36 6.66 -7.07 4.00
N LYS A 37 5.60 -7.39 4.75
CA LYS A 37 5.58 -8.57 5.61
C LYS A 37 5.68 -9.88 4.82
N LYS A 38 4.96 -10.00 3.70
CA LYS A 38 4.96 -11.22 2.85
C LYS A 38 6.31 -11.43 2.15
N ILE A 39 6.93 -10.37 1.66
CA ILE A 39 8.19 -10.44 0.90
C ILE A 39 9.38 -10.68 1.81
N PHE A 40 9.47 -9.96 2.92
CA PHE A 40 10.68 -9.93 3.75
C PHE A 40 10.56 -10.69 5.06
N GLY A 41 9.37 -11.14 5.45
CA GLY A 41 9.16 -11.87 6.71
C GLY A 41 9.47 -11.05 7.97
N VAL A 42 9.52 -9.71 7.84
CA VAL A 42 9.95 -8.80 8.90
C VAL A 42 8.81 -8.43 9.85
N THR A 43 9.15 -8.01 11.05
CA THR A 43 8.22 -7.32 11.94
C THR A 43 8.06 -5.88 11.45
N LEU A 44 6.80 -5.45 11.30
CA LEU A 44 6.51 -4.09 10.85
C LEU A 44 6.39 -3.15 12.04
N HIS A 45 7.03 -2.00 11.89
CA HIS A 45 6.88 -0.86 12.76
C HIS A 45 6.24 0.30 12.00
N LYS A 46 5.15 0.86 12.53
CA LYS A 46 4.61 2.11 12.00
C LYS A 46 5.35 3.25 12.68
N PRO A 47 6.07 4.09 11.92
CA PRO A 47 6.86 5.15 12.51
C PRO A 47 5.98 6.16 13.27
N CYS A 48 6.47 6.64 14.38
CA CYS A 48 5.83 7.68 15.17
C CYS A 48 5.97 9.05 14.50
N SER A 49 7.04 9.24 13.74
CA SER A 49 7.37 10.45 13.00
C SER A 49 7.98 10.11 11.64
N LEU A 50 7.92 11.04 10.71
CA LEU A 50 8.68 10.95 9.45
C LEU A 50 10.18 11.18 9.64
N GLU A 51 10.60 11.55 10.85
CA GLU A 51 12.01 11.63 11.26
C GLU A 51 12.59 10.26 11.67
N ASP A 52 11.76 9.25 11.85
CA ASP A 52 12.21 7.89 12.14
C ASP A 52 13.06 7.36 10.98
N PRO A 53 14.13 6.59 11.23
CA PRO A 53 15.02 6.12 10.18
C PRO A 53 14.39 5.00 9.34
N ASN A 54 14.84 4.88 8.11
CA ASN A 54 14.56 3.73 7.23
C ASN A 54 13.07 3.48 6.93
N ILE A 55 12.30 4.55 6.71
CA ILE A 55 10.88 4.45 6.41
C ILE A 55 10.67 4.04 4.94
N VAL A 56 9.86 3.02 4.70
CA VAL A 56 9.41 2.64 3.36
C VAL A 56 8.09 3.35 3.03
N LEU A 57 8.04 4.00 1.87
CA LEU A 57 6.85 4.60 1.25
C LEU A 57 6.48 3.78 0.01
N GLY A 58 5.43 2.97 0.10
CA GLY A 58 4.99 2.07 -0.97
C GLY A 58 3.75 2.54 -1.70
N VAL A 59 2.70 1.71 -1.69
CA VAL A 59 1.42 1.95 -2.37
C VAL A 59 0.80 3.28 -1.95
N GLY A 60 0.27 4.00 -2.92
CA GLY A 60 -0.48 5.22 -2.68
C GLY A 60 0.18 6.50 -3.21
N SER A 61 -0.52 7.62 -3.04
CA SER A 61 -0.05 8.95 -3.45
C SER A 61 0.64 9.67 -2.29
N ILE A 62 1.61 9.00 -1.68
CA ILE A 62 2.30 9.45 -0.46
C ILE A 62 3.75 9.89 -0.70
N MET A 63 4.21 9.94 -1.95
CA MET A 63 5.57 10.36 -2.31
C MET A 63 5.92 11.77 -1.79
N ARG A 64 4.91 12.63 -1.58
CA ARG A 64 5.08 13.95 -0.95
C ARG A 64 5.67 13.92 0.48
N LEU A 65 5.71 12.74 1.11
CA LEU A 65 6.31 12.54 2.43
C LEU A 65 7.79 12.16 2.36
N ALA A 66 8.35 12.13 1.12
CA ALA A 66 9.76 11.81 0.93
C ALA A 66 10.66 12.79 1.66
N ASN A 67 11.69 12.26 2.29
CA ASN A 67 12.73 12.98 3.01
C ASN A 67 13.98 12.08 3.14
N PRO A 68 15.11 12.57 3.70
CA PRO A 68 16.33 11.78 3.81
C PRO A 68 16.24 10.49 4.63
N ASN A 69 15.14 10.25 5.34
CA ASN A 69 14.91 9.03 6.11
C ASN A 69 14.08 7.99 5.35
N THR A 70 13.59 8.32 4.13
CA THR A 70 12.63 7.49 3.41
C THR A 70 13.24 6.78 2.21
N THR A 71 12.79 5.55 1.99
CA THR A 71 12.96 4.81 0.73
C THR A 71 11.62 4.79 0.00
N VAL A 72 11.56 5.34 -1.20
CA VAL A 72 10.36 5.35 -2.03
C VAL A 72 10.34 4.11 -2.92
N TRP A 73 9.35 3.24 -2.71
CA TRP A 73 9.15 1.99 -3.41
C TRP A 73 7.81 2.01 -4.15
N GLY A 74 7.78 2.62 -5.34
CA GLY A 74 6.62 2.65 -6.22
C GLY A 74 5.54 3.66 -5.87
N SER A 75 5.72 4.47 -4.82
CA SER A 75 4.78 5.54 -4.49
C SER A 75 4.71 6.61 -5.58
N GLY A 76 3.63 7.37 -5.61
CA GLY A 76 3.43 8.46 -6.53
C GLY A 76 2.95 9.75 -5.87
N ILE A 77 2.78 10.78 -6.69
CA ILE A 77 2.13 12.03 -6.29
C ILE A 77 0.68 12.06 -6.75
N ARG A 78 -0.15 12.82 -6.07
CA ARG A 78 -1.56 13.00 -6.39
C ARG A 78 -1.79 14.11 -7.41
N ASN A 79 -1.15 15.26 -7.19
CA ASN A 79 -1.29 16.47 -8.02
C ASN A 79 0.07 17.05 -8.35
N ILE A 80 0.13 17.76 -9.48
CA ILE A 80 1.34 18.44 -9.96
C ILE A 80 1.81 19.53 -8.99
N ASP A 81 0.86 20.19 -8.32
CA ASP A 81 1.11 21.29 -7.39
C ASP A 81 1.67 20.83 -6.03
N GLN A 82 1.84 19.52 -5.84
CA GLN A 82 2.42 18.92 -4.63
C GLN A 82 3.93 18.63 -4.77
N ALA A 83 4.62 19.47 -5.52
CA ALA A 83 6.07 19.33 -5.76
C ALA A 83 6.96 19.77 -4.57
N ASP A 84 6.37 20.13 -3.44
CA ASP A 84 7.11 20.50 -2.24
C ASP A 84 7.31 19.27 -1.35
N PHE A 85 8.35 18.50 -1.66
CA PHE A 85 8.77 17.34 -0.87
C PHE A 85 10.31 17.24 -0.88
N GLY A 86 10.87 16.56 0.13
CA GLY A 86 12.31 16.39 0.29
C GLY A 86 12.90 15.31 -0.64
N GLU A 87 14.21 15.31 -0.80
CA GLU A 87 14.91 14.21 -1.44
C GLU A 87 14.79 12.95 -0.58
N ALA A 88 14.35 11.86 -1.16
CA ALA A 88 14.35 10.57 -0.48
C ALA A 88 15.80 10.07 -0.31
N ARG A 89 16.05 9.34 0.76
CA ARG A 89 17.30 8.60 0.91
C ARG A 89 17.54 7.69 -0.31
N GLU A 90 16.47 7.10 -0.81
CA GLU A 90 16.54 6.20 -1.97
C GLU A 90 15.23 6.21 -2.74
N TRP A 91 15.34 6.30 -4.07
CA TRP A 91 14.27 6.13 -5.03
C TRP A 91 14.45 4.78 -5.71
N THR A 92 13.83 3.71 -5.22
CA THR A 92 13.96 2.36 -5.82
C THR A 92 13.04 2.18 -7.02
N ALA A 93 11.83 2.71 -6.94
CA ALA A 93 10.84 2.76 -8.00
C ALA A 93 9.87 3.91 -7.74
N VAL A 94 9.20 4.38 -8.77
CA VAL A 94 8.10 5.35 -8.67
C VAL A 94 6.89 4.87 -9.45
N ARG A 95 5.70 5.31 -9.08
CA ARG A 95 4.46 4.83 -9.69
C ARG A 95 4.40 5.03 -11.20
N GLY A 96 4.99 6.09 -11.72
CA GLY A 96 5.00 6.35 -13.16
C GLY A 96 5.83 7.56 -13.56
N ARG A 97 5.86 7.80 -14.87
CA ARG A 97 6.65 8.88 -15.49
C ARG A 97 6.31 10.28 -14.98
N PHE A 98 5.08 10.48 -14.54
CA PHE A 98 4.66 11.74 -13.95
C PHE A 98 5.39 12.00 -12.62
N SER A 99 5.45 11.00 -11.75
CA SER A 99 6.21 11.06 -10.50
C SER A 99 7.71 11.24 -10.75
N GLN A 100 8.27 10.52 -11.73
CA GLN A 100 9.67 10.70 -12.15
C GLN A 100 9.95 12.13 -12.56
N ARG A 101 9.12 12.71 -13.45
CA ARG A 101 9.31 14.10 -13.93
C ARG A 101 9.34 15.10 -12.78
N GLN A 102 8.51 14.92 -11.76
CA GLN A 102 8.51 15.82 -10.61
C GLN A 102 9.81 15.72 -9.80
N ILE A 103 10.34 14.53 -9.60
CA ILE A 103 11.63 14.31 -8.93
C ILE A 103 12.76 14.99 -9.73
N GLU A 104 12.79 14.79 -11.04
CA GLU A 104 13.79 15.35 -11.93
C GLU A 104 13.70 16.90 -12.01
N THR A 105 12.50 17.48 -11.94
CA THR A 105 12.29 18.94 -11.88
C THR A 105 12.87 19.55 -10.62
N LEU A 106 12.92 18.80 -9.52
CA LEU A 106 13.57 19.21 -8.26
C LEU A 106 15.10 19.00 -8.29
N GLY A 107 15.65 18.50 -9.41
CA GLY A 107 17.09 18.29 -9.61
C GLY A 107 17.61 16.95 -9.08
N TRP A 108 16.74 16.04 -8.65
CA TRP A 108 17.16 14.75 -8.13
C TRP A 108 17.15 13.65 -9.20
N LYS A 109 17.98 12.63 -8.98
CA LYS A 109 18.02 11.46 -9.87
C LYS A 109 16.88 10.50 -9.51
N CYS A 110 16.13 10.07 -10.53
CA CYS A 110 15.07 9.09 -10.38
C CYS A 110 15.36 7.85 -11.26
N PRO A 111 15.20 6.62 -10.73
CA PRO A 111 15.34 5.43 -11.55
C PRO A 111 14.19 5.33 -12.56
N LYS A 112 14.45 4.73 -13.72
CA LYS A 112 13.43 4.44 -14.74
C LYS A 112 12.71 3.12 -14.44
N VAL A 113 12.36 2.91 -13.17
CA VAL A 113 11.60 1.76 -12.68
C VAL A 113 10.22 2.25 -12.29
N PHE A 114 9.20 1.78 -12.99
CA PHE A 114 7.82 2.23 -12.83
C PHE A 114 6.92 1.10 -12.39
N GLY A 115 6.01 1.40 -11.48
CA GLY A 115 4.98 0.50 -11.00
C GLY A 115 4.58 0.83 -9.57
N ASP A 116 3.33 0.55 -9.28
CA ASP A 116 2.82 0.55 -7.90
C ASP A 116 3.10 -0.84 -7.30
N PRO A 117 3.61 -0.95 -6.07
CA PRO A 117 3.88 -2.25 -5.44
C PRO A 117 2.66 -3.16 -5.37
N GLY A 118 1.45 -2.61 -5.38
CA GLY A 118 0.21 -3.39 -5.46
C GLY A 118 0.17 -4.34 -6.66
N MET A 119 0.91 -4.05 -7.75
CA MET A 119 1.05 -4.95 -8.90
C MET A 119 1.73 -6.27 -8.56
N LEU A 120 2.47 -6.34 -7.46
CA LEU A 120 3.13 -7.56 -6.98
C LEU A 120 2.18 -8.48 -6.21
N LEU A 121 0.99 -8.00 -5.84
CA LEU A 121 0.06 -8.76 -5.00
C LEU A 121 -0.24 -10.17 -5.56
N PRO A 122 -0.50 -10.38 -6.87
CA PRO A 122 -0.76 -11.70 -7.41
C PRO A 122 0.41 -12.68 -7.30
N MET A 123 1.64 -12.20 -7.10
CA MET A 123 2.82 -13.06 -6.90
C MET A 123 2.83 -13.69 -5.50
N TYR A 124 2.13 -13.08 -4.53
CA TYR A 124 2.13 -13.51 -3.13
C TYR A 124 0.77 -14.02 -2.67
N TYR A 125 -0.29 -13.68 -3.39
CA TYR A 125 -1.63 -14.19 -3.17
C TYR A 125 -2.42 -14.19 -4.49
N ASN A 126 -2.65 -15.38 -5.04
CA ASN A 126 -3.38 -15.58 -6.29
C ASN A 126 -4.30 -16.79 -6.18
N PRO A 127 -5.42 -16.67 -5.43
CA PRO A 127 -6.38 -17.74 -5.27
C PRO A 127 -7.20 -17.98 -6.55
N THR A 128 -7.86 -19.13 -6.60
CA THR A 128 -8.82 -19.49 -7.66
C THR A 128 -10.18 -19.77 -7.05
N PRO A 129 -10.91 -18.74 -6.58
CA PRO A 129 -12.21 -18.92 -5.98
C PRO A 129 -13.27 -19.32 -7.02
N GLU A 130 -14.32 -19.98 -6.57
CA GLU A 130 -15.51 -20.19 -7.40
C GLU A 130 -16.21 -18.86 -7.69
N LYS A 131 -16.51 -18.60 -8.96
CA LYS A 131 -17.26 -17.42 -9.37
C LYS A 131 -18.73 -17.56 -8.94
N LYS A 132 -19.14 -16.73 -7.99
CA LYS A 132 -20.50 -16.74 -7.42
C LYS A 132 -21.37 -15.63 -7.96
N TRP A 133 -20.77 -14.56 -8.49
CA TRP A 133 -21.45 -13.33 -8.88
C TRP A 133 -21.12 -12.98 -10.33
N LYS A 134 -22.09 -12.42 -11.05
CA LYS A 134 -21.87 -11.96 -12.43
C LYS A 134 -21.14 -10.62 -12.48
N ILE A 135 -21.35 -9.78 -11.46
CA ILE A 135 -20.85 -8.41 -11.41
C ILE A 135 -20.29 -8.14 -10.02
N GLY A 136 -19.00 -7.78 -9.95
CA GLY A 136 -18.40 -7.20 -8.76
C GLY A 136 -18.36 -5.67 -8.88
N ILE A 137 -18.86 -4.94 -7.87
CA ILE A 137 -18.74 -3.49 -7.79
C ILE A 137 -17.78 -3.16 -6.65
N VAL A 138 -16.69 -2.45 -6.98
CA VAL A 138 -15.70 -1.97 -6.01
C VAL A 138 -15.87 -0.45 -5.89
N PRO A 139 -16.73 0.04 -5.01
CA PRO A 139 -16.97 1.46 -4.86
C PRO A 139 -15.82 2.13 -4.11
N HIS A 140 -15.58 3.41 -4.39
CA HIS A 140 -14.77 4.22 -3.49
C HIS A 140 -15.43 4.30 -2.11
N LEU A 141 -14.64 4.42 -1.04
CA LEU A 141 -15.14 4.41 0.34
C LEU A 141 -16.27 5.43 0.60
N VAL A 142 -16.20 6.60 -0.04
CA VAL A 142 -17.23 7.63 0.10
C VAL A 142 -18.55 7.27 -0.59
N ASP A 143 -18.50 6.44 -1.63
CA ASP A 143 -19.66 6.06 -2.45
C ASP A 143 -20.31 4.76 -1.97
N TYR A 144 -19.66 4.04 -1.04
CA TYR A 144 -20.09 2.70 -0.61
C TYR A 144 -21.56 2.67 -0.20
N LYS A 145 -22.00 3.59 0.64
CA LYS A 145 -23.39 3.64 1.13
C LYS A 145 -24.40 3.81 -0.01
N GLN A 146 -24.12 4.70 -0.96
CA GLN A 146 -25.01 4.96 -2.09
C GLN A 146 -25.07 3.74 -3.03
N VAL A 147 -23.92 3.12 -3.31
CA VAL A 147 -23.85 1.91 -4.14
C VAL A 147 -24.57 0.75 -3.45
N GLN A 148 -24.41 0.58 -2.14
CA GLN A 148 -25.09 -0.43 -1.34
C GLN A 148 -26.60 -0.25 -1.37
N GLN A 149 -27.10 0.98 -1.24
CA GLN A 149 -28.54 1.28 -1.33
C GLN A 149 -29.11 0.93 -2.71
N LYS A 150 -28.37 1.23 -3.77
CA LYS A 150 -28.82 1.04 -5.15
C LYS A 150 -28.73 -0.41 -5.61
N TRP A 151 -27.68 -1.12 -5.27
CA TRP A 151 -27.33 -2.42 -5.83
C TRP A 151 -27.24 -3.57 -4.83
N GLY A 152 -27.31 -3.29 -3.52
CA GLY A 152 -27.07 -4.29 -2.48
C GLY A 152 -28.04 -5.47 -2.48
N ASN A 153 -29.23 -5.29 -3.05
CA ASN A 153 -30.25 -6.35 -3.15
C ASN A 153 -30.32 -7.00 -4.56
N HIS A 154 -29.43 -6.61 -5.49
CA HIS A 154 -29.44 -7.19 -6.82
C HIS A 154 -28.84 -8.61 -6.79
N PRO A 155 -29.52 -9.66 -7.31
CA PRO A 155 -29.11 -11.05 -7.13
C PRO A 155 -27.79 -11.40 -7.81
N ASP A 156 -27.42 -10.70 -8.87
CA ASP A 156 -26.19 -10.96 -9.63
C ASP A 156 -25.00 -10.07 -9.20
N VAL A 157 -25.19 -9.17 -8.23
CA VAL A 157 -24.20 -8.15 -7.86
C VAL A 157 -23.59 -8.44 -6.50
N LYS A 158 -22.28 -8.42 -6.42
CA LYS A 158 -21.49 -8.35 -5.18
C LYS A 158 -20.89 -6.95 -5.03
N ILE A 159 -21.17 -6.31 -3.92
CA ILE A 159 -20.49 -5.06 -3.55
C ILE A 159 -19.33 -5.41 -2.62
N ILE A 160 -18.13 -4.98 -3.00
CA ILE A 160 -16.89 -5.29 -2.30
C ILE A 160 -16.50 -4.07 -1.46
N ASP A 161 -16.44 -4.26 -0.15
CA ASP A 161 -16.08 -3.19 0.78
C ASP A 161 -14.55 -3.08 0.91
N LEU A 162 -14.02 -1.90 0.60
CA LEU A 162 -12.60 -1.59 0.76
C LEU A 162 -12.24 -1.04 2.16
N ASN A 163 -13.22 -0.90 3.05
CA ASN A 163 -12.99 -0.47 4.43
C ASN A 163 -12.49 -1.63 5.30
N THR A 164 -11.37 -2.20 4.92
CA THR A 164 -10.78 -3.36 5.61
C THR A 164 -9.26 -3.39 5.48
N LYS A 165 -8.61 -4.07 6.43
CA LYS A 165 -7.19 -4.43 6.37
C LYS A 165 -6.96 -5.88 5.88
N ASP A 166 -8.01 -6.62 5.63
CA ASP A 166 -7.95 -8.01 5.17
C ASP A 166 -7.81 -8.05 3.65
N ILE A 167 -6.55 -8.02 3.21
CA ILE A 167 -6.18 -7.97 1.79
C ILE A 167 -6.65 -9.24 1.07
N GLU A 168 -6.43 -10.41 1.68
CA GLU A 168 -6.73 -11.69 1.07
C GLU A 168 -8.23 -11.86 0.85
N SER A 169 -9.06 -11.52 1.84
CA SER A 169 -10.51 -11.56 1.71
C SER A 169 -11.07 -10.63 0.62
N VAL A 170 -10.46 -9.46 0.41
CA VAL A 170 -10.89 -8.56 -0.67
C VAL A 170 -10.52 -9.14 -2.03
N VAL A 171 -9.33 -9.71 -2.17
CA VAL A 171 -8.89 -10.36 -3.42
C VAL A 171 -9.80 -11.54 -3.75
N ASP A 172 -10.16 -12.39 -2.77
CA ASP A 172 -11.10 -13.50 -2.95
C ASP A 172 -12.46 -13.04 -3.48
N GLN A 173 -12.90 -11.85 -3.08
CA GLN A 173 -14.17 -11.29 -3.55
C GLN A 173 -14.08 -10.65 -4.94
N MET A 174 -12.87 -10.26 -5.39
CA MET A 174 -12.63 -9.64 -6.70
C MET A 174 -12.48 -10.66 -7.83
N LEU A 175 -12.05 -11.88 -7.52
CA LEU A 175 -11.77 -12.97 -8.45
C LEU A 175 -12.96 -13.92 -8.60
#